data_c6caea0c11681ecdbdddae390f083533
#
_entry.id   c6caea0c11681ecdbdddae390f083533
#
_cell.length_a   1.000
_cell.length_b   1.000
_cell.length_c   1.000
_cell.angle_alpha   90.00
_cell.angle_beta   90.00
_cell.angle_gamma   90.00
#
_symmetry.space_group_name_H-M   'P 1'
#
loop_
_entity.id
_entity.type
_entity.pdbx_description
1 polymer ?
#
loop_
_entity_poly.entity_id
_entity_poly.type
_entity_poly.pdbx_seq_one_letter_code
_entity_poly.pdbx_strand_id
1 'polypeptide(L)'
;MSLHFCVVNNDIEKTKKMANFSVPSRGDVSANNQEIFDNLNKALGMVPNLYAVMALSDTALGNYLAFQNAKTTFSNKEKQAVNLVVSQVNECLYCQSAHTVLGKLNGLTEAQTIEIRKGSASFDKRLDVLVTLAKEITANKGFASTEAIDAFINAGYTKGQVIELVFLVAEKTAMNYVHAITKVEIDFPVAQAI
;
A
#
# COMPACT_ATOMS: atom_id res chain seq x y z
N MET A 1 -28.20 -18.64 -61.22
CA MET A 1 -27.41 -18.89 -59.98
C MET A 1 -26.72 -17.56 -59.64
N SER A 2 -27.31 -16.84 -58.68
CA SER A 2 -26.76 -15.53 -58.25
C SER A 2 -26.19 -15.73 -56.85
N LEU A 3 -24.89 -15.60 -56.72
CA LEU A 3 -24.15 -15.65 -55.46
C LEU A 3 -24.27 -14.32 -54.72
N HIS A 4 -25.01 -14.26 -53.65
CA HIS A 4 -25.02 -13.12 -52.74
C HIS A 4 -23.77 -13.21 -51.83
N PHE A 5 -22.86 -12.28 -52.03
CA PHE A 5 -21.76 -12.02 -51.11
C PHE A 5 -22.31 -11.31 -49.88
N CYS A 6 -22.28 -11.98 -48.74
CA CYS A 6 -22.56 -11.39 -47.45
C CYS A 6 -21.35 -10.55 -47.04
N VAL A 7 -21.51 -9.22 -47.04
CA VAL A 7 -20.53 -8.29 -46.48
C VAL A 7 -20.65 -8.35 -44.99
N VAL A 8 -19.66 -8.95 -44.33
CA VAL A 8 -19.53 -8.92 -42.86
C VAL A 8 -18.94 -7.57 -42.48
N ASN A 9 -19.78 -6.70 -41.93
CA ASN A 9 -19.35 -5.44 -41.33
C ASN A 9 -18.40 -5.71 -40.17
N ASN A 10 -17.14 -5.38 -40.35
CA ASN A 10 -16.12 -5.25 -39.29
C ASN A 10 -16.31 -3.90 -38.57
N ASP A 11 -17.22 -3.81 -37.64
CA ASP A 11 -17.38 -2.67 -36.75
C ASP A 11 -17.54 -3.16 -35.31
N ILE A 12 -16.47 -3.65 -34.67
CA ILE A 12 -16.37 -3.68 -33.23
C ILE A 12 -14.88 -3.65 -32.84
N GLU A 13 -14.22 -2.54 -33.01
CA GLU A 13 -13.13 -2.14 -32.13
C GLU A 13 -13.44 -0.77 -31.52
N LYS A 14 -14.44 -0.73 -30.66
CA LYS A 14 -14.50 0.31 -29.64
C LYS A 14 -13.40 -0.03 -28.63
N THR A 15 -12.19 0.46 -28.90
CA THR A 15 -11.14 0.53 -27.88
C THR A 15 -11.73 1.21 -26.65
N LYS A 16 -12.04 0.42 -25.63
CA LYS A 16 -12.51 0.90 -24.34
C LYS A 16 -11.39 1.79 -23.81
N LYS A 17 -11.56 3.12 -23.90
CA LYS A 17 -10.60 4.09 -23.38
C LYS A 17 -10.45 3.80 -21.90
N MET A 18 -9.35 3.17 -21.50
CA MET A 18 -9.08 2.92 -20.08
C MET A 18 -9.03 4.26 -19.36
N ALA A 19 -9.66 4.36 -18.19
CA ALA A 19 -9.56 5.54 -17.36
C ALA A 19 -8.08 5.81 -17.09
N ASN A 20 -7.56 6.94 -17.56
CA ASN A 20 -6.19 7.35 -17.30
C ASN A 20 -6.18 8.26 -16.08
N PHE A 21 -5.55 7.80 -15.00
CA PHE A 21 -5.35 8.59 -13.79
C PHE A 21 -4.03 9.36 -13.92
N SER A 22 -4.10 10.60 -14.43
CA SER A 22 -2.96 11.50 -14.38
C SER A 22 -2.73 12.01 -12.96
N VAL A 23 -1.47 12.15 -12.57
CA VAL A 23 -1.10 12.78 -11.30
C VAL A 23 -1.40 14.28 -11.40
N PRO A 24 -2.31 14.83 -10.57
CA PRO A 24 -2.67 16.24 -10.62
C PRO A 24 -1.53 17.10 -10.06
N SER A 25 -1.36 18.30 -10.63
CA SER A 25 -0.51 19.34 -10.06
C SER A 25 -1.24 20.06 -8.90
N ARG A 26 -0.51 20.91 -8.16
CA ARG A 26 -1.10 21.71 -7.08
C ARG A 26 -2.29 22.56 -7.56
N GLY A 27 -2.20 23.11 -8.78
CA GLY A 27 -3.25 23.97 -9.33
C GLY A 27 -4.53 23.24 -9.76
N ASP A 28 -4.47 21.91 -9.89
CA ASP A 28 -5.57 21.08 -10.37
C ASP A 28 -6.45 20.53 -9.25
N VAL A 29 -6.10 20.80 -7.99
CA VAL A 29 -6.79 20.24 -6.81
C VAL A 29 -7.48 21.31 -5.99
N SER A 30 -8.42 20.90 -5.12
CA SER A 30 -9.17 21.81 -4.24
C SER A 30 -8.24 22.56 -3.26
N ALA A 31 -8.69 23.69 -2.73
CA ALA A 31 -7.91 24.50 -1.78
C ALA A 31 -7.44 23.69 -0.56
N ASN A 32 -8.29 22.82 -0.02
CA ASN A 32 -7.92 21.91 1.07
C ASN A 32 -6.77 20.96 0.67
N ASN A 33 -6.85 20.37 -0.52
CA ASN A 33 -5.77 19.49 -1.02
C ASN A 33 -4.49 20.27 -1.36
N GLN A 34 -4.57 21.55 -1.76
CA GLN A 34 -3.40 22.39 -1.94
C GLN A 34 -2.62 22.59 -0.64
N GLU A 35 -3.33 22.83 0.49
CA GLU A 35 -2.70 22.94 1.81
C GLU A 35 -2.03 21.61 2.22
N ILE A 36 -2.68 20.48 1.93
CA ILE A 36 -2.10 19.15 2.18
C ILE A 36 -0.83 18.96 1.33
N PHE A 37 -0.83 19.35 0.06
CA PHE A 37 0.34 19.26 -0.82
C PHE A 37 1.50 20.13 -0.30
N ASP A 38 1.22 21.35 0.14
CA ASP A 38 2.23 22.25 0.71
C ASP A 38 2.86 21.64 1.98
N ASN A 39 2.03 21.03 2.84
CA ASN A 39 2.50 20.36 4.06
C ASN A 39 3.33 19.10 3.74
N LEU A 40 2.90 18.27 2.77
CA LEU A 40 3.65 17.10 2.33
C LEU A 40 4.99 17.50 1.72
N ASN A 41 5.01 18.51 0.85
CA ASN A 41 6.23 19.00 0.24
C ASN A 41 7.21 19.56 1.29
N LYS A 42 6.71 20.28 2.28
CA LYS A 42 7.52 20.77 3.41
C LYS A 42 8.12 19.64 4.24
N ALA A 43 7.36 18.56 4.49
CA ALA A 43 7.77 17.47 5.35
C ALA A 43 8.65 16.42 4.64
N LEU A 44 8.39 16.16 3.36
CA LEU A 44 9.01 15.08 2.60
C LEU A 44 9.91 15.57 1.47
N GLY A 45 9.87 16.86 1.13
CA GLY A 45 10.55 17.42 -0.04
C GLY A 45 9.84 17.15 -1.37
N MET A 46 8.70 16.45 -1.34
CA MET A 46 7.89 16.11 -2.51
C MET A 46 6.45 15.79 -2.09
N VAL A 47 5.54 15.79 -3.06
CA VAL A 47 4.22 15.16 -2.92
C VAL A 47 4.27 13.82 -3.63
N PRO A 48 4.26 12.67 -2.94
CA PRO A 48 4.28 11.36 -3.58
C PRO A 48 3.14 11.19 -4.57
N ASN A 49 3.41 10.65 -5.76
CA ASN A 49 2.42 10.50 -6.84
C ASN A 49 1.15 9.78 -6.38
N LEU A 50 1.30 8.76 -5.51
CA LEU A 50 0.16 8.03 -4.99
C LEU A 50 -0.70 8.87 -4.02
N TYR A 51 -0.13 9.83 -3.31
CA TYR A 51 -0.90 10.81 -2.54
C TYR A 51 -1.52 11.86 -3.47
N ALA A 52 -0.77 12.32 -4.46
CA ALA A 52 -1.26 13.31 -5.39
C ALA A 52 -2.51 12.81 -6.15
N VAL A 53 -2.51 11.57 -6.63
CA VAL A 53 -3.67 11.02 -7.34
C VAL A 53 -4.91 10.88 -6.45
N MET A 54 -4.77 10.69 -5.14
CA MET A 54 -5.90 10.69 -4.21
C MET A 54 -6.57 12.06 -4.08
N ALA A 55 -5.84 13.13 -4.38
CA ALA A 55 -6.38 14.50 -4.38
C ALA A 55 -7.29 14.81 -5.56
N LEU A 56 -7.52 13.86 -6.49
CA LEU A 56 -8.64 13.91 -7.45
C LEU A 56 -9.99 13.89 -6.74
N SER A 57 -10.03 13.46 -5.49
CA SER A 57 -11.18 13.60 -4.58
C SER A 57 -10.87 14.68 -3.55
N ASP A 58 -11.82 15.59 -3.31
CA ASP A 58 -11.66 16.67 -2.33
C ASP A 58 -11.46 16.19 -0.88
N THR A 59 -11.83 14.94 -0.59
CA THR A 59 -11.81 14.40 0.77
C THR A 59 -10.93 13.17 0.94
N ALA A 60 -10.65 12.41 -0.12
CA ALA A 60 -9.99 11.10 0.01
C ALA A 60 -8.58 11.22 0.60
N LEU A 61 -7.76 12.17 0.13
CA LEU A 61 -6.40 12.35 0.63
C LEU A 61 -6.39 12.74 2.11
N GLY A 62 -7.21 13.72 2.50
CA GLY A 62 -7.29 14.16 3.90
C GLY A 62 -7.75 13.04 4.84
N ASN A 63 -8.81 12.31 4.46
CA ASN A 63 -9.33 11.18 5.24
C ASN A 63 -8.31 10.05 5.37
N TYR A 64 -7.60 9.74 4.27
CA TYR A 64 -6.54 8.74 4.30
C TYR A 64 -5.40 9.15 5.24
N LEU A 65 -4.90 10.38 5.13
CA LEU A 65 -3.82 10.87 6.00
C LEU A 65 -4.24 10.89 7.47
N ALA A 66 -5.49 11.22 7.78
CA ALA A 66 -6.02 11.13 9.14
C ALA A 66 -6.01 9.68 9.65
N PHE A 67 -6.38 8.71 8.83
CA PHE A 67 -6.33 7.29 9.16
C PHE A 67 -4.89 6.80 9.34
N GLN A 68 -3.99 7.11 8.41
CA GLN A 68 -2.58 6.71 8.44
C GLN A 68 -1.84 7.26 9.67
N ASN A 69 -2.16 8.50 10.07
CA ASN A 69 -1.53 9.17 11.20
C ASN A 69 -2.26 8.94 12.54
N ALA A 70 -3.29 8.09 12.56
CA ALA A 70 -3.96 7.70 13.79
C ALA A 70 -2.95 7.09 14.79
N LYS A 71 -3.16 7.38 16.08
CA LYS A 71 -2.29 6.85 17.14
C LYS A 71 -2.35 5.34 17.16
N THR A 72 -1.19 4.70 17.29
CA THR A 72 -1.02 3.27 17.46
C THR A 72 0.06 2.99 18.48
N THR A 73 0.04 1.80 19.08
CA THR A 73 1.08 1.34 20.01
C THR A 73 2.27 0.70 19.30
N PHE A 74 2.19 0.48 18.01
CA PHE A 74 3.32 -0.03 17.22
C PHE A 74 4.38 1.04 16.98
N SER A 75 5.65 0.65 17.14
CA SER A 75 6.79 1.47 16.75
C SER A 75 6.82 1.73 15.24
N ASN A 76 7.56 2.77 14.82
CA ASN A 76 7.73 3.06 13.40
C ASN A 76 8.35 1.88 12.64
N LYS A 77 9.33 1.17 13.24
CA LYS A 77 9.94 -0.02 12.64
C LYS A 77 8.91 -1.13 12.42
N GLU A 78 8.06 -1.42 13.41
CA GLU A 78 6.99 -2.41 13.31
C GLU A 78 5.97 -2.02 12.24
N LYS A 79 5.55 -0.75 12.17
CA LYS A 79 4.67 -0.25 11.10
C LYS A 79 5.27 -0.46 9.71
N GLN A 80 6.58 -0.17 9.52
CA GLN A 80 7.23 -0.41 8.23
C GLN A 80 7.29 -1.90 7.88
N ALA A 81 7.52 -2.78 8.84
CA ALA A 81 7.51 -4.22 8.62
C ALA A 81 6.13 -4.72 8.16
N VAL A 82 5.07 -4.28 8.83
CA VAL A 82 3.68 -4.58 8.39
C VAL A 82 3.41 -4.05 7.00
N ASN A 83 3.76 -2.79 6.73
CA ASN A 83 3.54 -2.17 5.42
C ASN A 83 4.29 -2.90 4.29
N LEU A 84 5.50 -3.38 4.54
CA LEU A 84 6.30 -4.15 3.58
C LEU A 84 5.63 -5.49 3.24
N VAL A 85 5.27 -6.29 4.24
CA VAL A 85 4.68 -7.62 3.99
C VAL A 85 3.29 -7.51 3.38
N VAL A 86 2.45 -6.58 3.83
CA VAL A 86 1.12 -6.32 3.24
C VAL A 86 1.24 -5.91 1.77
N SER A 87 2.19 -4.99 1.48
CA SER A 87 2.40 -4.53 0.10
C SER A 87 2.97 -5.63 -0.81
N GLN A 88 3.73 -6.58 -0.25
CA GLN A 88 4.20 -7.74 -1.00
C GLN A 88 3.06 -8.72 -1.30
N VAL A 89 2.23 -9.03 -0.32
CA VAL A 89 1.06 -9.92 -0.51
C VAL A 89 0.08 -9.34 -1.54
N ASN A 90 -0.12 -8.03 -1.52
CA ASN A 90 -1.00 -7.31 -2.46
C ASN A 90 -0.30 -6.89 -3.77
N GLU A 91 0.95 -7.31 -4.00
CA GLU A 91 1.72 -7.06 -5.22
C GLU A 91 1.86 -5.56 -5.60
N CYS A 92 1.83 -4.66 -4.61
CA CYS A 92 1.96 -3.23 -4.83
C CYS A 92 3.43 -2.79 -4.88
N LEU A 93 4.04 -2.78 -6.06
CA LEU A 93 5.45 -2.41 -6.22
C LEU A 93 5.74 -0.96 -5.77
N TYR A 94 4.82 -0.02 -6.00
CA TYR A 94 4.94 1.35 -5.48
C TYR A 94 5.12 1.35 -3.95
N CYS A 95 4.22 0.65 -3.25
CA CYS A 95 4.24 0.62 -1.79
C CYS A 95 5.44 -0.17 -1.25
N GLN A 96 5.85 -1.26 -1.92
CA GLN A 96 7.09 -1.96 -1.59
C GLN A 96 8.31 -1.04 -1.69
N SER A 97 8.37 -0.22 -2.74
CA SER A 97 9.45 0.74 -2.98
C SER A 97 9.50 1.83 -1.90
N ALA A 98 8.38 2.49 -1.64
CA ALA A 98 8.26 3.51 -0.61
C ALA A 98 8.64 2.97 0.78
N HIS A 99 8.08 1.80 1.15
CA HIS A 99 8.32 1.22 2.48
C HIS A 99 9.69 0.54 2.64
N THR A 100 10.37 0.19 1.55
CA THR A 100 11.80 -0.17 1.60
C THR A 100 12.65 1.03 2.02
N VAL A 101 12.41 2.21 1.43
CA VAL A 101 13.11 3.45 1.82
C VAL A 101 12.79 3.81 3.28
N LEU A 102 11.50 3.85 3.62
CA LEU A 102 11.05 4.22 4.97
C LEU A 102 11.50 3.18 6.02
N GLY A 103 11.53 1.90 5.69
CA GLY A 103 12.02 0.84 6.57
C GLY A 103 13.50 1.04 6.90
N LYS A 104 14.31 1.38 5.91
CA LYS A 104 15.75 1.69 6.10
C LYS A 104 15.94 2.92 6.98
N LEU A 105 15.15 3.97 6.81
CA LEU A 105 15.17 5.15 7.67
C LEU A 105 14.74 4.83 9.12
N ASN A 106 14.00 3.74 9.34
CA ASN A 106 13.58 3.27 10.65
C ASN A 106 14.40 2.08 11.18
N GLY A 107 15.63 1.89 10.66
CA GLY A 107 16.62 0.97 11.22
C GLY A 107 16.55 -0.46 10.67
N LEU A 108 15.88 -0.72 9.55
CA LEU A 108 15.98 -1.97 8.81
C LEU A 108 17.14 -1.89 7.80
N THR A 109 17.83 -3.01 7.57
CA THR A 109 18.76 -3.15 6.45
C THR A 109 17.99 -3.55 5.18
N GLU A 110 18.63 -3.42 4.01
CA GLU A 110 18.06 -3.89 2.74
C GLU A 110 17.69 -5.38 2.81
N ALA A 111 18.60 -6.22 3.32
CA ALA A 111 18.36 -7.65 3.48
C ALA A 111 17.16 -7.96 4.39
N GLN A 112 17.00 -7.19 5.47
CA GLN A 112 15.86 -7.32 6.37
C GLN A 112 14.55 -6.90 5.71
N THR A 113 14.54 -5.86 4.87
CA THR A 113 13.31 -5.46 4.12
C THR A 113 12.89 -6.55 3.13
N ILE A 114 13.86 -7.22 2.49
CA ILE A 114 13.61 -8.36 1.60
C ILE A 114 13.03 -9.55 2.38
N GLU A 115 13.64 -9.89 3.53
CA GLU A 115 13.17 -10.99 4.38
C GLU A 115 11.74 -10.75 4.89
N ILE A 116 11.44 -9.52 5.35
CA ILE A 116 10.10 -9.13 5.77
C ILE A 116 9.10 -9.28 4.62
N ARG A 117 9.44 -8.86 3.42
CA ARG A 117 8.58 -9.02 2.24
C ARG A 117 8.30 -10.49 1.94
N LYS A 118 9.24 -11.40 2.18
CA LYS A 118 9.02 -12.85 2.08
C LYS A 118 8.09 -13.39 3.17
N GLY A 119 7.85 -12.62 4.22
CA GLY A 119 6.92 -12.94 5.31
C GLY A 119 7.58 -13.53 6.54
N SER A 120 8.84 -13.19 6.77
CA SER A 120 9.58 -13.57 7.98
C SER A 120 10.51 -12.44 8.45
N ALA A 121 10.96 -12.51 9.70
CA ALA A 121 11.92 -11.59 10.29
C ALA A 121 12.82 -12.35 11.30
N SER A 122 13.59 -13.34 10.81
CA SER A 122 14.38 -14.28 11.64
C SER A 122 15.39 -13.59 12.57
N PHE A 123 15.75 -12.34 12.25
CA PHE A 123 16.65 -11.50 13.04
C PHE A 123 16.00 -10.90 14.30
N ASP A 124 14.66 -10.98 14.46
CA ASP A 124 13.92 -10.41 15.59
C ASP A 124 12.63 -11.23 15.80
N LYS A 125 12.63 -12.12 16.80
CA LYS A 125 11.54 -13.06 17.07
C LYS A 125 10.19 -12.37 17.30
N ARG A 126 10.20 -11.17 17.93
CA ARG A 126 8.97 -10.43 18.16
C ARG A 126 8.43 -9.83 16.88
N LEU A 127 9.31 -9.28 16.04
CA LEU A 127 8.95 -8.77 14.72
C LEU A 127 8.48 -9.88 13.77
N ASP A 128 9.06 -11.08 13.89
CA ASP A 128 8.72 -12.24 13.06
C ASP A 128 7.24 -12.66 13.22
N VAL A 129 6.76 -12.78 14.45
CA VAL A 129 5.35 -13.12 14.68
C VAL A 129 4.39 -12.00 14.25
N LEU A 130 4.80 -10.73 14.32
CA LEU A 130 4.03 -9.60 13.78
C LEU A 130 3.91 -9.69 12.26
N VAL A 131 5.02 -9.93 11.57
CA VAL A 131 5.09 -10.06 10.11
C VAL A 131 4.27 -11.27 9.65
N THR A 132 4.38 -12.39 10.35
CA THR A 132 3.61 -13.62 10.05
C THR A 132 2.12 -13.38 10.18
N LEU A 133 1.67 -12.79 11.30
CA LEU A 133 0.24 -12.50 11.50
C LEU A 133 -0.28 -11.48 10.49
N ALA A 134 0.46 -10.43 10.20
CA ALA A 134 0.08 -9.45 9.18
C ALA A 134 -0.06 -10.08 7.77
N LYS A 135 0.87 -11.00 7.43
CA LYS A 135 0.81 -11.76 6.17
C LYS A 135 -0.46 -12.62 6.10
N GLU A 136 -0.77 -13.37 7.15
CA GLU A 136 -1.98 -14.21 7.19
C GLU A 136 -3.26 -13.39 7.10
N ILE A 137 -3.39 -12.31 7.88
CA ILE A 137 -4.54 -11.40 7.83
C ILE A 137 -4.73 -10.90 6.39
N THR A 138 -3.65 -10.51 5.72
CA THR A 138 -3.72 -9.96 4.37
C THR A 138 -4.09 -11.03 3.34
N ALA A 139 -3.36 -12.15 3.33
CA ALA A 139 -3.53 -13.21 2.35
C ALA A 139 -4.91 -13.87 2.45
N ASN A 140 -5.43 -14.01 3.66
CA ASN A 140 -6.67 -14.70 3.96
C ASN A 140 -7.85 -13.73 4.21
N LYS A 141 -7.71 -12.44 3.84
CA LYS A 141 -8.81 -11.46 3.94
C LYS A 141 -9.39 -11.34 5.36
N GLY A 142 -8.53 -11.34 6.36
CA GLY A 142 -8.88 -11.25 7.77
C GLY A 142 -8.97 -12.59 8.52
N PHE A 143 -9.00 -13.72 7.82
CA PHE A 143 -9.07 -15.06 8.44
C PHE A 143 -7.65 -15.53 8.81
N ALA A 144 -7.15 -15.08 9.97
CA ALA A 144 -5.90 -15.57 10.53
C ALA A 144 -6.12 -16.85 11.37
N SER A 145 -5.11 -17.72 11.42
CA SER A 145 -5.14 -18.91 12.26
C SER A 145 -5.10 -18.57 13.75
N THR A 146 -5.70 -19.41 14.58
CA THR A 146 -5.62 -19.28 16.04
C THR A 146 -4.16 -19.37 16.49
N GLU A 147 -3.38 -20.23 15.87
CA GLU A 147 -1.96 -20.44 16.15
C GLU A 147 -1.12 -19.17 15.92
N ALA A 148 -1.37 -18.43 14.83
CA ALA A 148 -0.67 -17.18 14.57
C ALA A 148 -1.07 -16.08 15.57
N ILE A 149 -2.35 -16.01 15.94
CA ILE A 149 -2.84 -15.06 16.95
C ILE A 149 -2.23 -15.39 18.32
N ASP A 150 -2.20 -16.66 18.72
CA ASP A 150 -1.63 -17.09 19.99
C ASP A 150 -0.11 -16.86 20.02
N ALA A 151 0.60 -17.14 18.94
CA ALA A 151 2.04 -16.85 18.83
C ALA A 151 2.31 -15.34 19.00
N PHE A 152 1.52 -14.47 18.40
CA PHE A 152 1.61 -13.03 18.52
C PHE A 152 1.42 -12.57 19.99
N ILE A 153 0.40 -13.09 20.67
CA ILE A 153 0.13 -12.77 22.10
C ILE A 153 1.25 -13.32 23.00
N ASN A 154 1.71 -14.55 22.74
CA ASN A 154 2.78 -15.18 23.52
C ASN A 154 4.14 -14.46 23.33
N ALA A 155 4.34 -13.74 22.23
CA ALA A 155 5.51 -12.88 22.03
C ALA A 155 5.43 -11.53 22.76
N GLY A 156 4.40 -11.31 23.57
CA GLY A 156 4.24 -10.13 24.41
C GLY A 156 3.43 -8.99 23.80
N TYR A 157 2.73 -9.24 22.69
CA TYR A 157 1.72 -8.32 22.19
C TYR A 157 0.38 -8.51 22.90
N THR A 158 -0.46 -7.52 22.89
CA THR A 158 -1.77 -7.54 23.54
C THR A 158 -2.90 -7.89 22.55
N LYS A 159 -4.06 -8.30 23.07
CA LYS A 159 -5.28 -8.42 22.26
C LYS A 159 -5.69 -7.11 21.60
N GLY A 160 -5.44 -5.96 22.27
CA GLY A 160 -5.64 -4.64 21.69
C GLY A 160 -4.78 -4.42 20.45
N GLN A 161 -3.52 -4.88 20.49
CA GLN A 161 -2.61 -4.78 19.35
C GLN A 161 -3.01 -5.70 18.18
N VAL A 162 -3.72 -6.81 18.41
CA VAL A 162 -4.33 -7.58 17.32
C VAL A 162 -5.33 -6.70 16.55
N ILE A 163 -6.16 -5.94 17.27
CA ILE A 163 -7.14 -5.02 16.64
C ILE A 163 -6.41 -3.89 15.91
N GLU A 164 -5.41 -3.27 16.53
CA GLU A 164 -4.60 -2.22 15.86
C GLU A 164 -3.92 -2.74 14.60
N LEU A 165 -3.43 -3.99 14.61
CA LEU A 165 -2.82 -4.62 13.44
C LEU A 165 -3.80 -4.76 12.28
N VAL A 166 -5.06 -5.13 12.55
CA VAL A 166 -6.11 -5.19 11.52
C VAL A 166 -6.30 -3.83 10.86
N PHE A 167 -6.34 -2.73 11.63
CA PHE A 167 -6.45 -1.38 11.09
C PHE A 167 -5.22 -0.99 10.27
N LEU A 168 -4.02 -1.36 10.70
CA LEU A 168 -2.78 -1.08 9.97
C LEU A 168 -2.73 -1.85 8.63
N VAL A 169 -3.15 -3.12 8.62
CA VAL A 169 -3.30 -3.93 7.40
C VAL A 169 -4.34 -3.32 6.46
N ALA A 170 -5.49 -2.91 6.99
CA ALA A 170 -6.58 -2.31 6.20
C ALA A 170 -6.15 -0.99 5.56
N GLU A 171 -5.48 -0.11 6.32
CA GLU A 171 -4.92 1.15 5.82
C GLU A 171 -3.97 0.89 4.64
N LYS A 172 -3.03 -0.03 4.80
CA LYS A 172 -2.06 -0.34 3.75
C LYS A 172 -2.70 -1.01 2.54
N THR A 173 -3.65 -1.90 2.75
CA THR A 173 -4.42 -2.55 1.67
C THR A 173 -5.18 -1.52 0.84
N ALA A 174 -5.79 -0.51 1.46
CA ALA A 174 -6.45 0.57 0.73
C ALA A 174 -5.49 1.28 -0.23
N MET A 175 -4.27 1.64 0.23
CA MET A 175 -3.25 2.25 -0.62
C MET A 175 -2.77 1.33 -1.75
N ASN A 176 -2.59 0.04 -1.46
CA ASN A 176 -2.21 -0.93 -2.48
C ASN A 176 -3.26 -0.98 -3.61
N TYR A 177 -4.54 -0.93 -3.26
CA TYR A 177 -5.64 -0.95 -4.23
C TYR A 177 -5.75 0.36 -5.02
N VAL A 178 -5.51 1.51 -4.39
CA VAL A 178 -5.43 2.78 -5.13
C VAL A 178 -4.35 2.69 -6.19
N HIS A 179 -3.15 2.20 -5.86
CA HIS A 179 -2.08 2.04 -6.85
C HIS A 179 -2.44 1.01 -7.93
N ALA A 180 -3.04 -0.13 -7.56
CA ALA A 180 -3.43 -1.18 -8.51
C ALA A 180 -4.42 -0.66 -9.57
N ILE A 181 -5.32 0.26 -9.18
CA ILE A 181 -6.31 0.88 -10.07
C ILE A 181 -5.67 2.02 -10.90
N THR A 182 -4.91 2.90 -10.25
CA THR A 182 -4.43 4.15 -10.86
C THR A 182 -3.15 3.96 -11.65
N LYS A 183 -2.30 3.01 -11.25
CA LYS A 183 -1.00 2.69 -11.88
C LYS A 183 -0.10 3.92 -12.06
N VAL A 184 -0.19 4.88 -11.13
CA VAL A 184 0.68 6.05 -11.18
C VAL A 184 2.16 5.64 -11.12
N GLU A 185 3.01 6.44 -11.74
CA GLU A 185 4.45 6.20 -11.81
C GLU A 185 5.07 6.13 -10.41
N ILE A 186 6.04 5.22 -10.24
CA ILE A 186 6.76 5.04 -8.97
C ILE A 186 7.84 6.12 -8.87
N ASP A 187 7.72 6.99 -7.87
CA ASP A 187 8.63 8.10 -7.58
C ASP A 187 9.57 7.83 -6.40
N PHE A 188 9.78 6.55 -6.10
CA PHE A 188 10.77 6.04 -5.13
C PHE A 188 11.77 5.12 -5.82
N PRO A 189 12.99 4.92 -5.25
CA PRO A 189 13.88 3.85 -5.71
C PRO A 189 13.15 2.51 -5.73
N VAL A 190 13.10 1.87 -6.90
CA VAL A 190 12.29 0.65 -7.10
C VAL A 190 12.82 -0.48 -6.22
N ALA A 191 11.93 -1.10 -5.46
CA ALA A 191 12.29 -2.23 -4.61
C ALA A 191 12.76 -3.43 -5.44
N GLN A 192 13.79 -4.11 -4.95
CA GLN A 192 14.32 -5.32 -5.60
C GLN A 192 13.20 -6.38 -5.74
N ALA A 193 13.14 -7.04 -6.88
CA ALA A 193 12.27 -8.21 -7.08
C ALA A 193 12.70 -9.38 -6.18
N ILE A 194 11.71 -10.18 -5.69
CA ILE A 194 11.95 -11.34 -4.83
C ILE A 194 11.17 -12.56 -5.33
#